data_0636c82a15fb140b585ee2dd3e5461a9
#
_entry.id   0636c82a15fb140b585ee2dd3e5461a9
#
_cell.length_a   1.000
_cell.length_b   1.000
_cell.length_c   1.000
_cell.angle_alpha   90.00
_cell.angle_beta   90.00
_cell.angle_gamma   90.00
#
_symmetry.space_group_name_H-M   'P 1'
#
loop_
_entity.id
_entity.type
_entity.pdbx_description
1 polymer ?
#
loop_
_entity_poly.entity_id
_entity_poly.type
_entity_poly.pdbx_seq_one_letter_code
_entity_poly.pdbx_strand_id
1 'polypeptide(L)'
;EVNQGQPQVEYKEAITQAANHREVYKKQSGGRGKFADIVFTIEPADEGVVGLQFESAIKGGNVPKEFIPSIEKGFKMAMVNGPLAGYAVDSVKVTLKDGSYHDVDSDQLSFELAAKLGFKNSAKAAKAVIMEPIMKLEVITPEENMGDIVGDLNRRRGQVSDMGDRAGAKTVKATVPLSEMFGYVTTLRTLSSGRATSTMEFSHYAETPSNISEEVIKEAKGIQS
;
A
#
# COMPACT_ATOMS: atom_id res chain seq x y z
N GLU A 1 32.34 11.31 -6.89
CA GLU A 1 31.80 10.54 -5.78
C GLU A 1 30.34 10.16 -6.07
N VAL A 2 30.15 8.90 -6.42
CA VAL A 2 28.82 8.41 -6.64
C VAL A 2 28.18 8.24 -5.26
N ASN A 3 27.31 9.17 -4.92
CA ASN A 3 26.49 9.03 -3.74
C ASN A 3 25.56 7.85 -3.98
N GLN A 4 25.99 6.69 -3.56
CA GLN A 4 25.07 5.53 -3.56
C GLN A 4 24.05 5.77 -2.46
N GLY A 5 23.01 6.51 -2.81
CA GLY A 5 21.88 6.66 -1.94
C GLY A 5 21.34 5.28 -1.56
N GLN A 6 20.83 5.16 -0.34
CA GLN A 6 20.16 3.95 0.08
C GLN A 6 19.07 3.63 -0.94
N PRO A 7 18.90 2.34 -1.33
CA PRO A 7 17.79 1.97 -2.21
C PRO A 7 16.49 2.44 -1.58
N GLN A 8 15.66 3.09 -2.36
CA GLN A 8 14.38 3.55 -1.86
C GLN A 8 13.45 2.36 -1.61
N VAL A 9 12.83 2.37 -0.44
CA VAL A 9 11.83 1.36 -0.11
C VAL A 9 10.51 1.75 -0.76
N GLU A 10 9.92 0.83 -1.50
CA GLU A 10 8.62 1.03 -2.11
C GLU A 10 7.52 0.74 -1.10
N TYR A 11 7.09 1.76 -0.37
CA TYR A 11 5.93 1.65 0.50
C TYR A 11 4.64 1.63 -0.32
N LYS A 12 3.58 1.13 0.28
CA LYS A 12 2.22 1.22 -0.24
C LYS A 12 1.29 1.69 0.87
N GLU A 13 0.07 2.03 0.50
CA GLU A 13 -0.98 2.31 1.46
C GLU A 13 -2.09 1.28 1.29
N ALA A 14 -2.83 1.03 2.36
CA ALA A 14 -3.97 0.13 2.32
C ALA A 14 -5.04 0.64 3.27
N ILE A 15 -6.29 0.28 3.00
CA ILE A 15 -7.38 0.51 3.95
C ILE A 15 -7.60 -0.75 4.76
N THR A 16 -8.04 -0.61 6.01
CA THR A 16 -8.14 -1.74 6.94
C THR A 16 -9.54 -2.07 7.38
N GLN A 17 -10.52 -1.20 7.11
CA GLN A 17 -11.92 -1.44 7.47
C GLN A 17 -12.85 -0.87 6.42
N ALA A 18 -14.11 -1.31 6.46
CA ALA A 18 -15.14 -0.81 5.56
C ALA A 18 -15.59 0.59 5.96
N ALA A 19 -15.92 1.40 4.97
CA ALA A 19 -16.54 2.71 5.17
C ALA A 19 -17.59 2.96 4.10
N ASN A 20 -18.73 3.49 4.51
CA ASN A 20 -19.79 3.93 3.59
C ASN A 20 -19.61 5.42 3.36
N HIS A 21 -19.80 5.87 2.13
CA HIS A 21 -19.62 7.28 1.78
C HIS A 21 -20.55 7.72 0.68
N ARG A 22 -20.95 8.97 0.75
CA ARG A 22 -21.68 9.64 -0.32
C ARG A 22 -20.86 10.86 -0.73
N GLU A 23 -20.55 10.97 -2.01
CA GLU A 23 -19.86 12.12 -2.56
C GLU A 23 -20.74 12.83 -3.58
N VAL A 24 -20.98 14.10 -3.35
CA VAL A 24 -21.71 14.95 -4.30
C VAL A 24 -20.72 15.96 -4.85
N TYR A 25 -20.43 15.84 -6.14
CA TYR A 25 -19.61 16.80 -6.86
C TYR A 25 -20.52 17.78 -7.57
N LYS A 26 -20.45 19.01 -7.17
CA LYS A 26 -21.29 20.08 -7.75
C LYS A 26 -20.43 21.31 -7.97
N LYS A 27 -20.40 21.79 -9.22
CA LYS A 27 -19.69 23.00 -9.59
C LYS A 27 -20.54 23.78 -10.56
N GLN A 28 -20.69 25.06 -10.28
CA GLN A 28 -21.44 25.97 -11.12
C GLN A 28 -20.58 27.21 -11.35
N SER A 29 -20.19 27.43 -12.59
CA SER A 29 -19.41 28.61 -12.98
C SER A 29 -19.90 29.06 -14.35
N GLY A 30 -20.52 30.23 -14.42
CA GLY A 30 -20.92 30.98 -15.60
C GLY A 30 -21.21 30.15 -16.86
N GLY A 31 -22.28 29.37 -16.90
CA GLY A 31 -22.64 28.53 -18.00
C GLY A 31 -23.09 27.14 -17.52
N ARG A 32 -22.70 26.10 -18.23
CA ARG A 32 -23.08 24.72 -17.90
C ARG A 32 -22.41 24.28 -16.60
N GLY A 33 -23.21 23.86 -15.62
CA GLY A 33 -22.70 23.33 -14.36
C GLY A 33 -22.18 21.90 -14.47
N LYS A 34 -21.63 21.41 -13.37
CA LYS A 34 -21.18 20.03 -13.20
C LYS A 34 -21.91 19.42 -12.02
N PHE A 35 -22.37 18.18 -12.18
CA PHE A 35 -23.05 17.47 -11.09
C PHE A 35 -22.82 15.98 -11.20
N ALA A 36 -22.41 15.37 -10.08
CA ALA A 36 -22.42 13.92 -9.94
C ALA A 36 -22.60 13.57 -8.46
N ASP A 37 -23.40 12.54 -8.20
CA ASP A 37 -23.71 12.08 -6.85
C ASP A 37 -23.55 10.56 -6.85
N ILE A 38 -22.68 10.05 -5.98
CA ILE A 38 -22.42 8.61 -5.85
C ILE A 38 -22.46 8.20 -4.39
N VAL A 39 -23.02 7.04 -4.14
CA VAL A 39 -23.04 6.37 -2.83
C VAL A 39 -22.34 5.04 -2.97
N PHE A 40 -21.32 4.82 -2.15
CA PHE A 40 -20.50 3.62 -2.27
C PHE A 40 -19.94 3.18 -0.93
N THR A 41 -19.48 1.95 -0.89
CA THR A 41 -18.71 1.40 0.22
C THR A 41 -17.32 1.11 -0.27
N ILE A 42 -16.29 1.50 0.51
CA ILE A 42 -14.92 1.01 0.31
C ILE A 42 -14.58 0.06 1.43
N GLU A 43 -13.81 -0.97 1.10
CA GLU A 43 -13.36 -1.97 2.07
C GLU A 43 -12.11 -2.67 1.52
N PRO A 44 -11.36 -3.40 2.35
CA PRO A 44 -10.28 -4.22 1.82
C PRO A 44 -10.81 -5.20 0.77
N ALA A 45 -10.04 -5.40 -0.30
CA ALA A 45 -10.41 -6.35 -1.36
C ALA A 45 -10.48 -7.77 -0.81
N ASP A 46 -11.20 -8.64 -1.51
CA ASP A 46 -11.24 -10.05 -1.17
C ASP A 46 -9.84 -10.65 -1.19
N GLU A 47 -9.61 -11.70 -0.40
CA GLU A 47 -8.31 -12.32 -0.28
C GLU A 47 -7.74 -12.69 -1.65
N GLY A 48 -6.49 -12.29 -1.89
CA GLY A 48 -5.78 -12.59 -3.13
C GLY A 48 -6.07 -11.63 -4.28
N VAL A 49 -7.00 -10.70 -4.13
CA VAL A 49 -7.30 -9.71 -5.17
C VAL A 49 -6.39 -8.50 -5.01
N VAL A 50 -5.66 -8.15 -6.05
CA VAL A 50 -4.80 -6.96 -6.09
C VAL A 50 -5.45 -5.89 -6.95
N GLY A 51 -5.08 -4.62 -6.70
CA GLY A 51 -5.65 -3.49 -7.41
C GLY A 51 -7.04 -3.13 -6.92
N LEU A 52 -7.85 -2.62 -7.84
CA LEU A 52 -9.24 -2.25 -7.56
C LEU A 52 -10.18 -3.41 -7.89
N GLN A 53 -10.96 -3.79 -6.90
CA GLN A 53 -12.08 -4.72 -7.09
C GLN A 53 -13.36 -3.88 -7.09
N PHE A 54 -13.89 -3.63 -8.28
CA PHE A 54 -15.06 -2.75 -8.45
C PHE A 54 -16.32 -3.55 -8.77
N GLU A 55 -17.38 -3.27 -8.03
CA GLU A 55 -18.69 -3.87 -8.25
C GLU A 55 -19.76 -2.79 -8.25
N SER A 56 -20.73 -2.93 -9.14
CA SER A 56 -21.92 -2.07 -9.14
C SER A 56 -23.12 -2.84 -8.64
N ALA A 57 -23.72 -2.34 -7.59
CA ALA A 57 -24.96 -2.88 -7.02
C ALA A 57 -26.17 -1.98 -7.34
N ILE A 58 -26.01 -1.04 -8.28
CA ILE A 58 -27.07 -0.11 -8.65
C ILE A 58 -28.19 -0.85 -9.33
N LYS A 59 -29.42 -0.60 -8.86
CA LYS A 59 -30.63 -1.10 -9.46
C LYS A 59 -31.40 0.09 -10.06
N GLY A 60 -31.84 -0.07 -11.30
CA GLY A 60 -32.54 1.00 -12.02
C GLY A 60 -31.60 2.00 -12.67
N GLY A 61 -32.12 3.17 -13.03
CA GLY A 61 -31.40 4.18 -13.79
C GLY A 61 -30.91 5.38 -12.99
N ASN A 62 -30.74 5.24 -11.66
CA ASN A 62 -30.29 6.35 -10.81
C ASN A 62 -28.93 6.90 -11.21
N VAL A 63 -28.05 6.00 -11.65
CA VAL A 63 -26.80 6.38 -12.31
C VAL A 63 -26.82 5.68 -13.68
N PRO A 64 -26.84 6.43 -14.78
CA PRO A 64 -26.80 5.83 -16.10
C PRO A 64 -25.59 4.92 -16.30
N LYS A 65 -25.82 3.78 -16.94
CA LYS A 65 -24.79 2.76 -17.16
C LYS A 65 -23.54 3.32 -17.83
N GLU A 66 -23.71 4.33 -18.68
CA GLU A 66 -22.60 4.98 -19.41
C GLU A 66 -21.60 5.67 -18.49
N PHE A 67 -22.02 6.05 -17.26
CA PHE A 67 -21.16 6.73 -16.30
C PHE A 67 -20.44 5.78 -15.34
N ILE A 68 -20.86 4.53 -15.25
CA ILE A 68 -20.24 3.56 -14.35
C ILE A 68 -18.76 3.31 -14.66
N PRO A 69 -18.34 3.15 -15.93
CA PRO A 69 -16.91 3.03 -16.24
C PRO A 69 -16.08 4.26 -15.82
N SER A 70 -16.68 5.46 -15.88
CA SER A 70 -16.02 6.69 -15.45
C SER A 70 -15.81 6.72 -13.94
N ILE A 71 -16.75 6.20 -13.17
CA ILE A 71 -16.64 6.08 -11.72
C ILE A 71 -15.50 5.11 -11.38
N GLU A 72 -15.47 3.94 -12.00
CA GLU A 72 -14.39 2.97 -11.82
C GLU A 72 -13.02 3.58 -12.13
N LYS A 73 -12.91 4.29 -13.25
CA LYS A 73 -11.69 4.99 -13.66
C LYS A 73 -11.25 6.00 -12.61
N GLY A 74 -12.20 6.77 -12.07
CA GLY A 74 -11.92 7.75 -11.02
C GLY A 74 -11.33 7.12 -9.77
N PHE A 75 -11.85 5.99 -9.33
CA PHE A 75 -11.29 5.24 -8.20
C PHE A 75 -9.88 4.74 -8.51
N LYS A 76 -9.65 4.18 -9.69
CA LYS A 76 -8.31 3.73 -10.09
C LYS A 76 -7.30 4.87 -10.07
N MET A 77 -7.68 6.03 -10.57
CA MET A 77 -6.82 7.21 -10.59
C MET A 77 -6.51 7.70 -9.18
N ALA A 78 -7.50 7.69 -8.29
CA ALA A 78 -7.32 8.12 -6.91
C ALA A 78 -6.37 7.20 -6.13
N MET A 79 -6.36 5.92 -6.43
CA MET A 79 -5.51 4.94 -5.77
C MET A 79 -4.02 5.11 -6.08
N VAL A 80 -3.66 5.86 -7.10
CA VAL A 80 -2.25 6.11 -7.46
C VAL A 80 -1.53 6.90 -6.38
N ASN A 81 -2.24 7.82 -5.72
CA ASN A 81 -1.69 8.68 -4.67
C ASN A 81 -2.52 8.56 -3.40
N GLY A 82 -2.05 7.75 -2.47
CA GLY A 82 -2.73 7.50 -1.21
C GLY A 82 -2.83 8.73 -0.30
N PRO A 83 -3.78 8.72 0.61
CA PRO A 83 -4.07 9.89 1.45
C PRO A 83 -3.05 10.15 2.56
N LEU A 84 -2.25 9.19 2.94
CA LEU A 84 -1.31 9.34 4.06
C LEU A 84 0.02 9.94 3.65
N ALA A 85 0.63 9.39 2.61
CA ALA A 85 1.99 9.78 2.19
C ALA A 85 2.14 9.84 0.67
N GLY A 86 1.05 9.69 -0.07
CA GLY A 86 1.08 9.73 -1.54
C GLY A 86 1.52 8.43 -2.21
N TYR A 87 1.70 7.36 -1.45
CA TYR A 87 2.02 6.05 -2.04
C TYR A 87 0.78 5.40 -2.64
N ALA A 88 0.98 4.51 -3.58
CA ALA A 88 -0.12 3.80 -4.21
C ALA A 88 -0.91 2.98 -3.19
N VAL A 89 -2.24 3.07 -3.27
CA VAL A 89 -3.15 2.24 -2.46
C VAL A 89 -3.45 0.98 -3.26
N ASP A 90 -3.41 -0.16 -2.61
CA ASP A 90 -3.64 -1.45 -3.25
C ASP A 90 -4.75 -2.24 -2.55
N SER A 91 -5.33 -3.18 -3.28
CA SER A 91 -6.29 -4.16 -2.74
C SER A 91 -7.51 -3.51 -2.08
N VAL A 92 -8.19 -2.67 -2.84
CA VAL A 92 -9.40 -1.96 -2.42
C VAL A 92 -10.61 -2.50 -3.17
N LYS A 93 -11.67 -2.80 -2.43
CA LYS A 93 -12.98 -3.16 -3.01
C LYS A 93 -13.91 -1.95 -2.89
N VAL A 94 -14.50 -1.56 -4.02
CA VAL A 94 -15.51 -0.52 -4.07
C VAL A 94 -16.81 -1.13 -4.55
N THR A 95 -17.87 -0.94 -3.78
CA THR A 95 -19.22 -1.33 -4.18
C THR A 95 -20.05 -0.06 -4.37
N LEU A 96 -20.37 0.25 -5.62
CA LEU A 96 -21.21 1.39 -5.97
C LEU A 96 -22.67 0.99 -5.70
N LYS A 97 -23.32 1.70 -4.78
CA LYS A 97 -24.67 1.32 -4.29
C LYS A 97 -25.78 2.16 -4.87
N ASP A 98 -25.54 3.45 -5.05
CA ASP A 98 -26.58 4.39 -5.47
C ASP A 98 -25.96 5.67 -5.99
N GLY A 99 -26.78 6.59 -6.38
CA GLY A 99 -26.36 7.91 -6.83
C GLY A 99 -27.50 8.65 -7.47
N SER A 100 -27.19 9.80 -8.05
CA SER A 100 -28.13 10.58 -8.84
C SER A 100 -27.40 11.39 -9.90
N TYR A 101 -28.15 11.87 -10.86
CA TYR A 101 -27.59 12.66 -11.95
C TYR A 101 -28.55 13.76 -12.37
N HIS A 102 -28.04 14.76 -13.08
CA HIS A 102 -28.83 15.79 -13.73
C HIS A 102 -28.71 15.63 -15.25
N ASP A 103 -29.81 15.71 -15.95
CA ASP A 103 -29.82 15.52 -17.40
C ASP A 103 -28.88 16.45 -18.15
N VAL A 104 -28.69 17.67 -17.64
CA VAL A 104 -27.88 18.70 -18.31
C VAL A 104 -26.46 18.74 -17.77
N ASP A 105 -26.30 18.65 -16.44
CA ASP A 105 -25.04 18.94 -15.76
C ASP A 105 -24.17 17.70 -15.48
N SER A 106 -24.67 16.50 -15.73
CA SER A 106 -23.91 15.28 -15.51
C SER A 106 -23.23 14.82 -16.78
N ASP A 107 -21.96 14.50 -16.65
CA ASP A 107 -21.13 13.93 -17.71
C ASP A 107 -20.12 12.94 -17.12
N GLN A 108 -19.36 12.29 -18.00
CA GLN A 108 -18.36 11.30 -17.60
C GLN A 108 -17.31 11.90 -16.66
N LEU A 109 -16.84 13.10 -16.97
CA LEU A 109 -15.81 13.76 -16.16
C LEU A 109 -16.33 14.09 -14.74
N SER A 110 -17.59 14.52 -14.61
CA SER A 110 -18.19 14.82 -13.30
C SER A 110 -18.21 13.58 -12.41
N PHE A 111 -18.57 12.42 -12.96
CA PHE A 111 -18.58 11.17 -12.20
C PHE A 111 -17.17 10.68 -11.87
N GLU A 112 -16.21 10.86 -12.79
CA GLU A 112 -14.81 10.54 -12.52
C GLU A 112 -14.27 11.37 -11.36
N LEU A 113 -14.55 12.69 -11.36
CA LEU A 113 -14.13 13.59 -10.29
C LEU A 113 -14.83 13.28 -8.95
N ALA A 114 -16.11 12.91 -8.98
CA ALA A 114 -16.82 12.49 -7.78
C ALA A 114 -16.19 11.24 -7.17
N ALA A 115 -15.80 10.28 -8.00
CA ALA A 115 -15.12 9.07 -7.53
C ALA A 115 -13.76 9.38 -6.92
N LYS A 116 -12.96 10.23 -7.55
CA LYS A 116 -11.64 10.64 -7.04
C LYS A 116 -11.76 11.32 -5.68
N LEU A 117 -12.67 12.28 -5.56
CA LEU A 117 -12.90 13.00 -4.30
C LEU A 117 -13.49 12.09 -3.24
N GLY A 118 -14.44 11.23 -3.64
CA GLY A 118 -15.07 10.29 -2.73
C GLY A 118 -14.08 9.31 -2.12
N PHE A 119 -13.15 8.81 -2.92
CA PHE A 119 -12.08 7.96 -2.40
C PHE A 119 -11.22 8.70 -1.37
N LYS A 120 -10.75 9.89 -1.72
CA LYS A 120 -9.93 10.71 -0.83
C LYS A 120 -10.63 11.00 0.50
N ASN A 121 -11.91 11.37 0.43
CA ASN A 121 -12.68 11.75 1.60
C ASN A 121 -13.08 10.54 2.47
N SER A 122 -13.24 9.36 1.88
CA SER A 122 -13.64 8.16 2.60
C SER A 122 -12.48 7.33 3.17
N ALA A 123 -11.28 7.46 2.60
CA ALA A 123 -10.13 6.64 2.99
C ALA A 123 -9.75 6.81 4.46
N LYS A 124 -9.95 7.99 5.03
CA LYS A 124 -9.67 8.24 6.44
C LYS A 124 -10.59 7.41 7.35
N ALA A 125 -11.88 7.35 7.02
CA ALA A 125 -12.86 6.55 7.76
C ALA A 125 -12.59 5.04 7.59
N ALA A 126 -11.96 4.66 6.49
CA ALA A 126 -11.56 3.26 6.23
C ALA A 126 -10.22 2.90 6.89
N LYS A 127 -9.66 3.78 7.70
CA LYS A 127 -8.39 3.61 8.42
C LYS A 127 -7.25 3.19 7.49
N ALA A 128 -6.79 4.14 6.69
CA ALA A 128 -5.63 3.93 5.84
C ALA A 128 -4.36 3.74 6.68
N VAL A 129 -3.49 2.83 6.24
CA VAL A 129 -2.21 2.52 6.90
C VAL A 129 -1.10 2.46 5.86
N ILE A 130 0.15 2.65 6.33
CA ILE A 130 1.33 2.45 5.50
C ILE A 130 1.73 0.97 5.53
N MET A 131 1.99 0.42 4.36
CA MET A 131 2.43 -0.95 4.18
C MET A 131 3.88 -0.97 3.73
N GLU A 132 4.69 -1.85 4.30
CA GLU A 132 6.10 -2.00 3.94
C GLU A 132 6.38 -3.38 3.35
N PRO A 133 7.36 -3.46 2.43
CA PRO A 133 7.75 -4.77 1.90
C PRO A 133 8.53 -5.56 2.93
N ILE A 134 8.12 -6.81 3.11
CA ILE A 134 8.77 -7.78 3.98
C ILE A 134 9.50 -8.77 3.09
N MET A 135 10.78 -8.99 3.41
CA MET A 135 11.65 -9.87 2.64
C MET A 135 11.82 -11.21 3.35
N LYS A 136 11.96 -12.23 2.56
CA LYS A 136 12.31 -13.58 3.02
C LYS A 136 13.82 -13.74 2.89
N LEU A 137 14.47 -13.93 4.02
CA LEU A 137 15.93 -14.06 4.12
C LEU A 137 16.33 -15.46 4.50
N GLU A 138 17.34 -16.01 3.83
CA GLU A 138 17.99 -17.24 4.24
C GLU A 138 19.48 -16.97 4.37
N VAL A 139 20.03 -17.33 5.53
CA VAL A 139 21.48 -17.20 5.80
C VAL A 139 22.06 -18.60 6.02
N ILE A 140 23.19 -18.85 5.38
CA ILE A 140 23.97 -20.08 5.60
C ILE A 140 25.26 -19.64 6.30
N THR A 141 25.52 -20.20 7.49
CA THR A 141 26.60 -19.72 8.36
C THR A 141 27.24 -20.87 9.12
N PRO A 142 28.54 -20.74 9.50
CA PRO A 142 29.10 -21.59 10.52
C PRO A 142 28.32 -21.45 11.84
N GLU A 143 28.24 -22.54 12.59
CA GLU A 143 27.51 -22.57 13.87
C GLU A 143 27.95 -21.48 14.85
N GLU A 144 29.24 -21.23 14.93
CA GLU A 144 29.82 -20.25 15.86
C GLU A 144 29.35 -18.82 15.61
N ASN A 145 28.86 -18.48 14.41
CA ASN A 145 28.40 -17.14 14.06
C ASN A 145 26.88 -16.99 14.17
N MET A 146 26.16 -18.08 14.39
CA MET A 146 24.69 -18.09 14.37
C MET A 146 24.07 -17.16 15.41
N GLY A 147 24.59 -17.12 16.62
CA GLY A 147 24.09 -16.27 17.68
C GLY A 147 24.16 -14.77 17.34
N ASP A 148 25.29 -14.35 16.79
CA ASP A 148 25.50 -12.94 16.40
C ASP A 148 24.60 -12.57 15.21
N ILE A 149 24.38 -13.49 14.27
CA ILE A 149 23.52 -13.28 13.12
C ILE A 149 22.07 -13.13 13.56
N VAL A 150 21.59 -14.01 14.44
CA VAL A 150 20.22 -13.93 14.98
C VAL A 150 20.03 -12.64 15.77
N GLY A 151 21.01 -12.26 16.59
CA GLY A 151 20.96 -11.01 17.35
C GLY A 151 20.89 -9.77 16.45
N ASP A 152 21.64 -9.75 15.35
CA ASP A 152 21.59 -8.67 14.38
C ASP A 152 20.22 -8.60 13.68
N LEU A 153 19.67 -9.74 13.28
CA LEU A 153 18.34 -9.80 12.66
C LEU A 153 17.25 -9.31 13.60
N ASN A 154 17.34 -9.62 14.88
CA ASN A 154 16.40 -9.11 15.87
C ASN A 154 16.45 -7.58 15.98
N ARG A 155 17.63 -6.98 15.87
CA ARG A 155 17.77 -5.51 15.87
C ARG A 155 17.17 -4.89 14.60
N ARG A 156 17.09 -5.64 13.51
CA ARG A 156 16.51 -5.20 12.24
C ARG A 156 15.02 -5.50 12.13
N ARG A 157 14.35 -5.69 13.24
CA ARG A 157 12.92 -6.10 13.29
C ARG A 157 12.65 -7.40 12.55
N GLY A 158 13.67 -8.24 12.41
CA GLY A 158 13.53 -9.54 11.77
C GLY A 158 12.86 -10.55 12.69
N GLN A 159 12.17 -11.51 12.09
CA GLN A 159 11.57 -12.64 12.81
C GLN A 159 12.15 -13.92 12.25
N VAL A 160 12.93 -14.61 13.09
CA VAL A 160 13.50 -15.92 12.70
C VAL A 160 12.38 -16.95 12.71
N SER A 161 12.14 -17.58 11.58
CA SER A 161 11.06 -18.56 11.40
C SER A 161 11.57 -20.00 11.50
N ASP A 162 12.85 -20.23 11.19
CA ASP A 162 13.42 -21.57 11.21
C ASP A 162 14.94 -21.52 11.32
N MET A 163 15.50 -22.51 11.99
CA MET A 163 16.95 -22.73 12.07
C MET A 163 17.21 -24.20 11.84
N GLY A 164 18.15 -24.52 10.96
CA GLY A 164 18.41 -25.89 10.58
C GLY A 164 19.87 -26.17 10.28
N ASP A 165 20.13 -27.36 9.81
CA ASP A 165 21.45 -27.81 9.39
C ASP A 165 21.44 -28.11 7.90
N ARG A 166 22.50 -27.75 7.22
CA ARG A 166 22.68 -28.03 5.80
C ARG A 166 24.14 -28.31 5.49
N ALA A 167 24.43 -29.55 5.18
CA ALA A 167 25.78 -30.00 4.75
C ALA A 167 26.92 -29.46 5.64
N GLY A 168 26.77 -29.57 6.96
CA GLY A 168 27.80 -29.15 7.92
C GLY A 168 27.75 -27.69 8.31
N ALA A 169 26.84 -26.89 7.72
CA ALA A 169 26.60 -25.50 8.07
C ALA A 169 25.23 -25.34 8.70
N LYS A 170 25.00 -24.19 9.32
CA LYS A 170 23.71 -23.83 9.89
C LYS A 170 22.94 -22.93 8.92
N THR A 171 21.61 -23.11 8.88
CA THR A 171 20.73 -22.23 8.11
C THR A 171 19.84 -21.44 9.06
N VAL A 172 19.64 -20.16 8.75
CA VAL A 172 18.71 -19.28 9.47
C VAL A 172 17.74 -18.72 8.45
N LYS A 173 16.46 -18.97 8.64
CA LYS A 173 15.40 -18.39 7.80
C LYS A 173 14.65 -17.37 8.61
N ALA A 174 14.45 -16.18 8.03
CA ALA A 174 13.79 -15.06 8.71
C ALA A 174 12.97 -14.24 7.72
N THR A 175 12.02 -13.50 8.27
CA THR A 175 11.34 -12.43 7.54
C THR A 175 11.80 -11.11 8.11
N VAL A 176 12.17 -10.16 7.23
CA VAL A 176 12.73 -8.88 7.64
C VAL A 176 12.16 -7.76 6.80
N PRO A 177 11.88 -6.58 7.40
CA PRO A 177 11.48 -5.43 6.61
C PRO A 177 12.64 -4.95 5.72
N LEU A 178 12.34 -4.67 4.45
CA LEU A 178 13.36 -4.21 3.52
C LEU A 178 14.06 -2.95 4.01
N SER A 179 13.33 -2.05 4.66
CA SER A 179 13.87 -0.78 5.18
C SER A 179 15.00 -0.98 6.19
N GLU A 180 15.06 -2.14 6.84
CA GLU A 180 16.08 -2.45 7.85
C GLU A 180 17.29 -3.18 7.26
N MET A 181 17.30 -3.46 5.97
CA MET A 181 18.31 -4.32 5.35
C MET A 181 19.45 -3.58 4.68
N PHE A 182 19.53 -2.25 4.83
CA PHE A 182 20.65 -1.50 4.29
C PHE A 182 21.95 -1.89 4.97
N GLY A 183 22.96 -2.14 4.16
CA GLY A 183 24.27 -2.53 4.67
C GLY A 183 24.34 -3.94 5.23
N TYR A 184 23.30 -4.74 5.06
CA TYR A 184 23.26 -6.09 5.66
C TYR A 184 24.38 -6.99 5.17
N VAL A 185 24.68 -6.95 3.86
CA VAL A 185 25.75 -7.79 3.27
C VAL A 185 27.09 -7.49 3.95
N THR A 186 27.38 -6.21 4.19
CA THR A 186 28.60 -5.79 4.88
C THR A 186 28.62 -6.26 6.34
N THR A 187 27.50 -6.08 7.04
CA THR A 187 27.36 -6.53 8.43
C THR A 187 27.53 -8.05 8.54
N LEU A 188 26.87 -8.80 7.66
CA LEU A 188 27.00 -10.27 7.65
C LEU A 188 28.43 -10.71 7.41
N ARG A 189 29.13 -10.06 6.49
CA ARG A 189 30.54 -10.34 6.21
C ARG A 189 31.40 -10.10 7.44
N THR A 190 31.17 -9.00 8.15
CA THR A 190 31.89 -8.65 9.37
C THR A 190 31.61 -9.67 10.48
N LEU A 191 30.37 -10.03 10.71
CA LEU A 191 29.97 -10.97 11.77
C LEU A 191 30.50 -12.36 11.54
N SER A 192 30.70 -12.77 10.30
CA SER A 192 31.08 -14.14 9.94
C SER A 192 32.51 -14.25 9.41
N SER A 193 33.26 -13.15 9.40
CA SER A 193 34.59 -13.12 8.76
C SER A 193 34.53 -13.60 7.30
N GLY A 194 33.47 -13.22 6.61
CA GLY A 194 33.24 -13.57 5.22
C GLY A 194 32.77 -14.99 4.96
N ARG A 195 32.46 -15.77 6.01
CA ARG A 195 32.09 -17.18 5.87
C ARG A 195 30.61 -17.45 5.68
N ALA A 196 29.76 -16.48 6.02
CA ALA A 196 28.31 -16.62 5.84
C ALA A 196 27.87 -16.05 4.51
N THR A 197 26.82 -16.65 3.93
CA THR A 197 26.17 -16.17 2.71
C THR A 197 24.69 -15.98 2.97
N SER A 198 24.07 -15.09 2.19
CA SER A 198 22.63 -14.83 2.33
C SER A 198 21.96 -14.72 0.97
N THR A 199 20.69 -15.11 0.94
CA THR A 199 19.79 -14.84 -0.19
C THR A 199 18.56 -14.15 0.36
N MET A 200 18.03 -13.19 -0.40
CA MET A 200 16.87 -12.41 0.01
C MET A 200 15.92 -12.26 -1.17
N GLU A 201 14.63 -12.51 -0.93
CA GLU A 201 13.59 -12.34 -1.92
C GLU A 201 12.36 -11.70 -1.30
N PHE A 202 11.55 -11.04 -2.13
CA PHE A 202 10.31 -10.43 -1.67
C PHE A 202 9.33 -11.51 -1.18
N SER A 203 8.69 -11.25 -0.04
CA SER A 203 7.65 -12.13 0.50
C SER A 203 6.26 -11.52 0.39
N HIS A 204 6.02 -10.42 1.10
CA HIS A 204 4.70 -9.79 1.14
C HIS A 204 4.80 -8.38 1.69
N TYR A 205 3.69 -7.64 1.64
CA TYR A 205 3.55 -6.36 2.32
C TYR A 205 2.88 -6.56 3.68
N ALA A 206 3.32 -5.82 4.67
CA ALA A 206 2.73 -5.83 6.01
C ALA A 206 2.60 -4.41 6.55
N GLU A 207 1.64 -4.19 7.44
CA GLU A 207 1.46 -2.90 8.09
C GLU A 207 2.70 -2.51 8.90
N THR A 208 3.14 -1.26 8.73
CA THR A 208 4.27 -0.74 9.50
C THR A 208 3.88 -0.51 10.95
N PRO A 209 4.84 -0.68 11.91
CA PRO A 209 4.63 -0.19 13.27
C PRO A 209 4.35 1.32 13.27
N SER A 210 3.62 1.81 14.26
CA SER A 210 3.20 3.21 14.31
C SER A 210 4.36 4.21 14.24
N ASN A 211 5.47 3.92 14.92
CA ASN A 211 6.66 4.79 14.89
C ASN A 211 7.28 4.88 13.49
N ILE A 212 7.32 3.77 12.77
CA ILE A 212 7.82 3.74 11.38
C ILE A 212 6.86 4.48 10.45
N SER A 213 5.56 4.23 10.62
CA SER A 213 4.51 4.91 9.85
C SER A 213 4.61 6.43 9.98
N GLU A 214 4.78 6.93 11.21
CA GLU A 214 4.94 8.37 11.46
C GLU A 214 6.15 8.96 10.73
N GLU A 215 7.28 8.28 10.76
CA GLU A 215 8.49 8.71 10.06
C GLU A 215 8.28 8.75 8.54
N VAL A 216 7.68 7.71 7.99
CA VAL A 216 7.41 7.62 6.54
C VAL A 216 6.51 8.76 6.08
N ILE A 217 5.44 9.02 6.83
CA ILE A 217 4.49 10.11 6.52
C ILE A 217 5.19 11.46 6.63
N LYS A 218 5.97 11.65 7.67
CA LYS A 218 6.71 12.91 7.89
C LYS A 218 7.71 13.19 6.77
N GLU A 219 8.47 12.19 6.36
CA GLU A 219 9.43 12.33 5.25
C GLU A 219 8.72 12.67 3.94
N ALA A 220 7.60 12.01 3.66
CA ALA A 220 6.82 12.27 2.46
C ALA A 220 6.30 13.72 2.43
N LYS A 221 5.86 14.25 3.57
CA LYS A 221 5.40 15.65 3.69
C LYS A 221 6.56 16.64 3.62
N GLY A 222 7.71 16.30 4.18
CA GLY A 222 8.92 17.12 4.13
C GLY A 222 9.46 17.32 2.72
N ILE A 223 9.33 16.32 1.87
CA ILE A 223 9.75 16.37 0.47
C ILE A 223 8.81 17.27 -0.35
N GLN A 224 7.58 17.45 0.11
CA GLN A 224 6.55 18.25 -0.58
C GLN A 224 6.56 19.72 -0.18
N SER A 225 7.34 20.12 0.81
CA SER A 225 7.41 21.50 1.29
C SER A 225 8.51 22.33 0.61
#